data_51d34f480e6a7af8ac35abc8e2c74542
#
_entry.id   51d34f480e6a7af8ac35abc8e2c74542
#
_cell.length_a   1.000
_cell.length_b   1.000
_cell.length_c   1.000
_cell.angle_alpha   90.00
_cell.angle_beta   90.00
_cell.angle_gamma   90.00
#
_symmetry.space_group_name_H-M   'P 1'
#
loop_
_entity.id
_entity.type
_entity.pdbx_description
1 polymer ?
#
loop_
_entity_poly.entity_id
_entity_poly.type
_entity_poly.pdbx_seq_one_letter_code
_entity_poly.pdbx_strand_id
1 'polypeptide(L)'
;MNKKYVDTIILRLYYGKICKRGGFMSRRKKIVITLILILVLLPAALMGFLYYKINTIKTDNQVEGITNILLLGTDGRKNESAYRSDCMMIVTIDNTHNSIKLTSLARDTYVDIPGVGMGKLNASYFWGKDQLLFKTIKNEFGIEIEKFIQVDFEGLMDVITALGGVDVEISKKEMEAVNKSVPSTYESYDNPDKGEMKLIPGDGVQTLTGYQAISYCRIRDIDSAIYRDARQRKVIMAIASKFKSMPVSSYDDLIKTLSPCVTTNIGTIELLNMAKNSYEILQKGDSIKQGEFPIIDEVHSKGGKYKKAGWVWRYDTNSVVVLKQFIFDDVDMKNNKYLNETDKIKLNG
;
A
#
# COMPACT_ATOMS: atom_id res chain seq x y z
N MET A 1 13.50 4.10 32.44
CA MET A 1 14.80 4.58 32.99
C MET A 1 15.17 5.86 32.24
N ASN A 2 15.33 6.97 32.95
CA ASN A 2 15.27 8.34 32.41
C ASN A 2 16.52 8.67 31.58
N LYS A 3 16.35 9.02 30.29
CA LYS A 3 17.41 9.34 29.31
C LYS A 3 18.44 10.38 29.83
N LYS A 4 18.03 11.28 30.70
CA LYS A 4 18.89 12.24 31.40
C LYS A 4 19.94 11.60 32.31
N TYR A 5 19.70 10.40 32.85
CA TYR A 5 20.66 9.71 33.73
C TYR A 5 21.78 9.02 32.95
N VAL A 6 21.50 8.54 31.75
CA VAL A 6 22.48 7.85 30.91
C VAL A 6 23.52 8.85 30.37
N ASP A 7 23.05 10.03 29.93
CA ASP A 7 23.96 11.07 29.39
C ASP A 7 24.87 11.66 30.45
N THR A 8 24.42 11.75 31.71
CA THR A 8 25.21 12.24 32.82
C THR A 8 26.28 11.21 33.25
N ILE A 9 26.00 9.92 33.14
CA ILE A 9 26.97 8.85 33.48
C ILE A 9 28.03 8.74 32.38
N ILE A 10 27.68 8.84 31.11
CA ILE A 10 28.63 8.79 29.99
C ILE A 10 29.58 9.98 30.04
N LEU A 11 29.06 11.19 30.27
CA LEU A 11 29.88 12.40 30.46
C LEU A 11 30.84 12.28 31.69
N ARG A 12 30.38 11.75 32.82
CA ARG A 12 31.22 11.54 33.99
C ARG A 12 32.33 10.47 33.79
N LEU A 13 32.00 9.39 33.05
CA LEU A 13 33.02 8.36 32.75
C LEU A 13 34.06 8.84 31.74
N TYR A 14 33.67 9.67 30.78
CA TYR A 14 34.58 10.25 29.78
C TYR A 14 35.48 11.33 30.40
N TYR A 15 34.92 12.23 31.21
CA TYR A 15 35.73 13.25 31.92
C TYR A 15 36.58 12.66 33.04
N GLY A 16 36.11 11.63 33.73
CA GLY A 16 36.87 10.98 34.82
C GLY A 16 38.12 10.20 34.35
N LYS A 17 38.13 9.69 33.10
CA LYS A 17 39.33 9.03 32.51
C LYS A 17 40.36 10.02 31.97
N ILE A 18 39.96 11.23 31.60
CA ILE A 18 40.85 12.27 31.06
C ILE A 18 41.60 12.99 32.21
N CYS A 19 41.00 13.06 33.41
CA CYS A 19 41.60 13.75 34.57
C CYS A 19 42.65 12.91 35.32
N LYS A 20 42.82 11.61 35.10
CA LYS A 20 43.79 10.74 35.80
C LYS A 20 45.16 10.62 35.13
N ARG A 21 45.40 11.22 33.97
CA ARG A 21 46.75 11.38 33.39
C ARG A 21 47.10 12.87 33.34
N GLY A 22 47.69 13.33 34.45
CA GLY A 22 48.15 14.69 34.62
C GLY A 22 49.28 15.09 33.66
N GLY A 23 48.90 15.32 32.41
CA GLY A 23 49.72 16.02 31.43
C GLY A 23 48.94 17.24 30.97
N PHE A 24 49.44 18.43 31.30
CA PHE A 24 48.87 19.72 30.90
C PHE A 24 48.84 19.81 29.37
N MET A 25 47.71 19.51 28.76
CA MET A 25 47.56 19.57 27.32
C MET A 25 47.79 20.99 26.82
N SER A 26 48.77 21.19 25.93
CA SER A 26 49.11 22.52 25.40
C SER A 26 47.88 23.21 24.82
N ARG A 27 47.83 24.55 24.95
CA ARG A 27 46.70 25.39 24.40
C ARG A 27 46.38 25.02 22.93
N ARG A 28 47.40 24.73 22.12
CA ARG A 28 47.27 24.32 20.71
C ARG A 28 46.53 22.97 20.57
N LYS A 29 46.80 21.98 21.38
CA LYS A 29 46.11 20.68 21.36
C LYS A 29 44.64 20.81 21.78
N LYS A 30 44.32 21.65 22.76
CA LYS A 30 42.91 21.95 23.15
C LYS A 30 42.16 22.60 22.00
N ILE A 31 42.73 23.61 21.33
CA ILE A 31 42.14 24.27 20.19
C ILE A 31 41.89 23.30 19.02
N VAL A 32 42.86 22.43 18.70
CA VAL A 32 42.71 21.42 17.63
C VAL A 32 41.61 20.41 17.95
N ILE A 33 41.52 19.92 19.18
CA ILE A 33 40.47 18.99 19.60
C ILE A 33 39.10 19.68 19.57
N THR A 34 38.99 20.93 20.01
CA THR A 34 37.76 21.70 19.95
C THR A 34 37.34 21.95 18.50
N LEU A 35 38.27 22.26 17.60
CA LEU A 35 37.98 22.43 16.16
C LEU A 35 37.52 21.12 15.50
N ILE A 36 38.15 19.98 15.85
CA ILE A 36 37.72 18.65 15.36
C ILE A 36 36.32 18.30 15.89
N LEU A 37 36.04 18.56 17.17
CA LEU A 37 34.71 18.36 17.73
C LEU A 37 33.65 19.23 17.05
N ILE A 38 33.94 20.49 16.78
CA ILE A 38 33.07 21.38 16.03
C ILE A 38 32.85 20.86 14.59
N LEU A 39 33.95 20.43 13.94
CA LEU A 39 33.92 19.94 12.55
C LEU A 39 33.08 18.65 12.39
N VAL A 40 32.99 17.82 13.43
CA VAL A 40 32.24 16.55 13.44
C VAL A 40 30.84 16.73 13.98
N LEU A 41 30.66 17.51 15.05
CA LEU A 41 29.35 17.68 15.69
C LEU A 41 28.43 18.66 14.94
N LEU A 42 28.98 19.65 14.25
CA LEU A 42 28.21 20.63 13.50
C LEU A 42 27.51 20.01 12.26
N PRO A 43 28.18 19.19 11.42
CA PRO A 43 27.52 18.46 10.36
C PRO A 43 26.52 17.42 10.89
N ALA A 44 26.82 16.72 11.98
CA ALA A 44 25.90 15.76 12.59
C ALA A 44 24.65 16.44 13.16
N ALA A 45 24.79 17.60 13.81
CA ALA A 45 23.68 18.42 14.29
C ALA A 45 22.88 19.02 13.13
N LEU A 46 23.56 19.46 12.05
CA LEU A 46 22.91 19.98 10.84
C LEU A 46 22.13 18.87 10.10
N MET A 47 22.73 17.67 9.97
CA MET A 47 22.05 16.51 9.41
C MET A 47 20.85 16.08 10.27
N GLY A 48 20.99 16.06 11.59
CA GLY A 48 19.90 15.79 12.52
C GLY A 48 18.78 16.85 12.43
N PHE A 49 19.16 18.12 12.30
CA PHE A 49 18.19 19.23 12.11
C PHE A 49 17.51 19.18 10.74
N LEU A 50 18.25 18.89 9.66
CA LEU A 50 17.70 18.70 8.33
C LEU A 50 16.78 17.47 8.28
N TYR A 51 17.19 16.35 8.88
CA TYR A 51 16.35 15.16 9.02
C TYR A 51 15.08 15.46 9.82
N TYR A 52 15.20 16.19 10.95
CA TYR A 52 14.04 16.64 11.72
C TYR A 52 13.14 17.57 10.91
N LYS A 53 13.71 18.54 10.18
CA LYS A 53 12.95 19.49 9.36
C LYS A 53 12.28 18.82 8.14
N ILE A 54 12.95 17.84 7.50
CA ILE A 54 12.37 17.05 6.40
C ILE A 54 11.20 16.19 6.92
N ASN A 55 11.34 15.59 8.10
CA ASN A 55 10.26 14.78 8.70
C ASN A 55 9.15 15.63 9.35
N THR A 56 9.36 16.93 9.56
CA THR A 56 8.35 17.86 10.10
C THR A 56 7.72 18.75 9.04
N ILE A 57 8.10 18.66 7.77
CA ILE A 57 7.31 19.22 6.67
C ILE A 57 6.08 18.32 6.53
N LYS A 58 5.08 18.56 7.41
CA LYS A 58 3.72 18.09 7.18
C LYS A 58 3.28 18.77 5.89
N THR A 59 3.04 18.01 4.85
CA THR A 59 2.30 18.51 3.68
C THR A 59 0.92 18.94 4.18
N ASP A 60 0.50 20.14 3.85
CA ASP A 60 -0.67 20.87 4.39
C ASP A 60 -2.03 20.14 4.27
N ASN A 61 -2.07 18.91 3.74
CA ASN A 61 -3.29 18.14 3.48
C ASN A 61 -3.30 16.73 4.07
N GLN A 62 -2.33 16.34 4.90
CA GLN A 62 -2.42 15.07 5.62
C GLN A 62 -3.30 15.23 6.86
N VAL A 63 -4.40 14.49 6.90
CA VAL A 63 -5.24 14.41 8.10
C VAL A 63 -4.48 13.67 9.19
N GLU A 64 -4.31 14.33 10.35
CA GLU A 64 -3.56 13.75 11.46
C GLU A 64 -4.18 12.41 11.91
N GLY A 65 -3.35 11.40 12.08
CA GLY A 65 -3.78 10.05 12.46
C GLY A 65 -4.22 9.15 11.30
N ILE A 66 -4.28 9.66 10.05
CA ILE A 66 -4.66 8.86 8.88
C ILE A 66 -3.47 8.70 7.94
N THR A 67 -3.16 7.47 7.56
CA THR A 67 -2.10 7.14 6.61
C THR A 67 -2.69 6.38 5.42
N ASN A 68 -2.52 6.94 4.22
CA ASN A 68 -2.92 6.30 2.97
C ASN A 68 -1.71 5.69 2.25
N ILE A 69 -1.80 4.42 1.89
CA ILE A 69 -0.78 3.65 1.17
C ILE A 69 -1.43 3.13 -0.11
N LEU A 70 -0.81 3.38 -1.26
CA LEU A 70 -1.29 2.85 -2.53
C LEU A 70 -0.71 1.46 -2.77
N LEU A 71 -1.57 0.44 -2.83
CA LEU A 71 -1.22 -0.88 -3.30
C LEU A 71 -1.37 -0.93 -4.81
N LEU A 72 -0.31 -1.35 -5.50
CA LEU A 72 -0.25 -1.48 -6.95
C LEU A 72 0.04 -2.92 -7.35
N GLY A 73 -0.89 -3.52 -8.08
CA GLY A 73 -0.66 -4.78 -8.78
C GLY A 73 -0.29 -4.48 -10.25
N THR A 74 0.86 -4.93 -10.68
CA THR A 74 1.34 -4.70 -12.05
C THR A 74 1.55 -6.02 -12.80
N ASP A 75 1.40 -5.98 -14.12
CA ASP A 75 1.69 -7.10 -15.00
C ASP A 75 3.12 -7.03 -15.59
N GLY A 76 3.98 -6.20 -15.00
CA GLY A 76 5.36 -6.00 -15.42
C GLY A 76 6.12 -7.32 -15.45
N ARG A 77 6.74 -7.62 -16.60
CA ARG A 77 7.70 -8.72 -16.73
C ARG A 77 9.11 -8.20 -16.50
N LYS A 78 9.99 -9.04 -15.99
CA LYS A 78 11.43 -8.73 -15.90
C LYS A 78 11.88 -8.21 -17.28
N ASN A 79 12.28 -6.93 -17.37
CA ASN A 79 12.76 -6.21 -18.58
C ASN A 79 11.72 -5.34 -19.34
N GLU A 80 10.50 -5.16 -18.89
CA GLU A 80 9.59 -4.18 -19.48
C GLU A 80 9.69 -2.84 -18.73
N SER A 81 10.01 -1.77 -19.48
CA SER A 81 10.15 -0.42 -18.89
C SER A 81 8.80 0.31 -18.72
N ALA A 82 7.77 -0.14 -19.42
CA ALA A 82 6.45 0.50 -19.44
C ALA A 82 5.34 -0.53 -19.28
N TYR A 83 4.73 -0.57 -18.11
CA TYR A 83 3.58 -1.42 -17.78
C TYR A 83 2.50 -0.61 -17.06
N ARG A 84 1.29 -1.10 -17.08
CA ARG A 84 0.15 -0.48 -16.41
C ARG A 84 -0.08 -1.13 -15.05
N SER A 85 -0.63 -0.37 -14.12
CA SER A 85 -1.17 -0.95 -12.91
C SER A 85 -2.57 -1.51 -13.22
N ASP A 86 -2.71 -2.82 -13.08
CA ASP A 86 -3.99 -3.51 -13.33
C ASP A 86 -4.85 -3.61 -12.07
N CYS A 87 -4.23 -3.47 -10.90
CA CYS A 87 -4.88 -3.39 -9.60
C CYS A 87 -4.39 -2.14 -8.87
N MET A 88 -5.29 -1.32 -8.41
CA MET A 88 -4.99 -0.11 -7.61
C MET A 88 -5.93 -0.08 -6.41
N MET A 89 -5.35 -0.11 -5.20
CA MET A 89 -6.13 -0.05 -3.97
C MET A 89 -5.46 0.91 -2.99
N ILE A 90 -6.26 1.70 -2.27
CA ILE A 90 -5.79 2.51 -1.15
C ILE A 90 -6.01 1.71 0.13
N VAL A 91 -4.95 1.44 0.87
CA VAL A 91 -5.02 1.01 2.26
C VAL A 91 -4.96 2.25 3.13
N THR A 92 -6.00 2.49 3.90
CA THR A 92 -6.04 3.58 4.88
C THR A 92 -5.89 2.99 6.28
N ILE A 93 -4.83 3.38 6.97
CA ILE A 93 -4.62 3.11 8.40
C ILE A 93 -5.15 4.33 9.14
N ASP A 94 -6.27 4.18 9.83
CA ASP A 94 -6.97 5.26 10.51
C ASP A 94 -6.88 5.07 12.03
N ASN A 95 -5.92 5.77 12.63
CA ASN A 95 -5.72 5.75 14.07
C ASN A 95 -6.77 6.59 14.81
N THR A 96 -7.44 7.51 14.11
CA THR A 96 -8.46 8.38 14.70
C THR A 96 -9.73 7.58 15.02
N HIS A 97 -10.15 6.73 14.07
CA HIS A 97 -11.35 5.91 14.21
C HIS A 97 -11.04 4.44 14.53
N ASN A 98 -9.76 4.08 14.78
CA ASN A 98 -9.30 2.71 15.01
C ASN A 98 -9.80 1.75 13.92
N SER A 99 -9.67 2.14 12.66
CA SER A 99 -10.15 1.35 11.53
C SER A 99 -9.09 1.18 10.45
N ILE A 100 -9.18 0.07 9.71
CA ILE A 100 -8.41 -0.14 8.47
C ILE A 100 -9.42 -0.21 7.33
N LYS A 101 -9.11 0.49 6.25
CA LYS A 101 -9.98 0.55 5.07
C LYS A 101 -9.22 0.13 3.83
N LEU A 102 -9.87 -0.65 2.97
CA LEU A 102 -9.35 -1.08 1.68
C LEU A 102 -10.27 -0.54 0.59
N THR A 103 -9.79 0.42 -0.19
CA THR A 103 -10.56 1.07 -1.25
C THR A 103 -10.01 0.71 -2.62
N SER A 104 -10.76 -0.02 -3.44
CA SER A 104 -10.39 -0.27 -4.82
C SER A 104 -10.65 0.95 -5.68
N LEU A 105 -9.66 1.32 -6.51
CA LEU A 105 -9.83 2.31 -7.56
C LEU A 105 -9.90 1.59 -8.91
N ALA A 106 -11.05 1.70 -9.60
CA ALA A 106 -11.21 1.05 -10.89
C ALA A 106 -10.20 1.61 -11.91
N ARG A 107 -9.37 0.75 -12.50
CA ARG A 107 -8.28 1.15 -13.41
C ARG A 107 -8.73 1.92 -14.65
N ASP A 108 -9.95 1.64 -15.11
CA ASP A 108 -10.56 2.26 -16.30
C ASP A 108 -11.36 3.52 -15.95
N THR A 109 -11.25 4.06 -14.72
CA THR A 109 -11.84 5.35 -14.33
C THR A 109 -11.32 6.46 -15.22
N TYR A 110 -12.23 7.24 -15.81
CA TYR A 110 -11.91 8.33 -16.74
C TYR A 110 -11.54 9.59 -15.94
N VAL A 111 -10.32 10.04 -16.04
CA VAL A 111 -9.73 11.11 -15.21
C VAL A 111 -8.91 12.09 -16.06
N ASP A 112 -8.67 13.28 -15.56
CA ASP A 112 -7.69 14.20 -16.14
C ASP A 112 -6.30 13.91 -15.55
N ILE A 113 -5.40 13.43 -16.42
CA ILE A 113 -4.01 13.11 -16.05
C ILE A 113 -3.14 14.33 -16.27
N PRO A 114 -2.55 14.93 -15.22
CA PRO A 114 -1.76 16.15 -15.32
C PRO A 114 -0.65 16.07 -16.38
N GLY A 115 -0.70 16.97 -17.35
CA GLY A 115 0.28 17.03 -18.46
C GLY A 115 0.05 16.02 -19.59
N VAL A 116 -0.95 15.13 -19.47
CA VAL A 116 -1.33 14.14 -20.50
C VAL A 116 -2.73 14.41 -21.05
N GLY A 117 -3.65 14.85 -20.17
CA GLY A 117 -5.06 15.07 -20.49
C GLY A 117 -5.96 13.88 -20.12
N MET A 118 -7.20 13.91 -20.61
CA MET A 118 -8.23 12.93 -20.24
C MET A 118 -7.89 11.51 -20.69
N GLY A 119 -7.88 10.57 -19.74
CA GLY A 119 -7.53 9.19 -19.97
C GLY A 119 -8.02 8.24 -18.88
N LYS A 120 -7.57 6.99 -18.93
CA LYS A 120 -7.82 6.00 -17.88
C LYS A 120 -6.88 6.22 -16.70
N LEU A 121 -7.35 6.04 -15.49
CA LEU A 121 -6.53 6.22 -14.27
C LEU A 121 -5.22 5.41 -14.31
N ASN A 122 -5.25 4.17 -14.79
CA ASN A 122 -4.06 3.33 -14.90
C ASN A 122 -3.04 3.82 -15.95
N ALA A 123 -3.42 4.69 -16.86
CA ALA A 123 -2.51 5.31 -17.81
C ALA A 123 -1.58 6.33 -17.13
N SER A 124 -1.99 6.94 -16.01
CA SER A 124 -1.11 7.83 -15.25
C SER A 124 0.14 7.10 -14.74
N TYR A 125 -0.01 5.83 -14.30
CA TYR A 125 1.12 5.00 -13.91
C TYR A 125 2.02 4.64 -15.11
N PHE A 126 1.44 4.38 -16.28
CA PHE A 126 2.21 4.12 -17.50
C PHE A 126 3.07 5.33 -17.91
N TRP A 127 2.53 6.54 -17.86
CA TRP A 127 3.21 7.75 -18.31
C TRP A 127 4.21 8.33 -17.32
N GLY A 128 3.97 8.20 -16.01
CA GLY A 128 4.80 8.87 -14.99
C GLY A 128 4.93 8.11 -13.68
N LYS A 129 4.71 6.78 -13.70
CA LYS A 129 4.84 5.88 -12.55
C LYS A 129 4.02 6.36 -11.34
N ASP A 130 4.49 6.06 -10.14
CA ASP A 130 3.87 6.40 -8.86
C ASP A 130 3.62 7.92 -8.72
N GLN A 131 4.58 8.76 -9.09
CA GLN A 131 4.49 10.21 -8.91
C GLN A 131 3.34 10.85 -9.71
N LEU A 132 3.16 10.45 -10.97
CA LEU A 132 2.05 10.98 -11.77
C LEU A 132 0.71 10.38 -11.32
N LEU A 133 0.71 9.12 -10.89
CA LEU A 133 -0.49 8.49 -10.34
C LEU A 133 -0.92 9.17 -9.03
N PHE A 134 0.00 9.45 -8.10
CA PHE A 134 -0.29 10.20 -6.87
C PHE A 134 -0.86 11.58 -7.16
N LYS A 135 -0.23 12.30 -8.10
CA LYS A 135 -0.71 13.62 -8.51
C LYS A 135 -2.11 13.55 -9.14
N THR A 136 -2.37 12.52 -9.95
CA THR A 136 -3.69 12.31 -10.55
C THR A 136 -4.74 12.02 -9.49
N ILE A 137 -4.48 11.11 -8.53
CA ILE A 137 -5.38 10.79 -7.43
C ILE A 137 -5.65 12.03 -6.55
N LYS A 138 -4.60 12.81 -6.25
CA LYS A 138 -4.75 14.05 -5.48
C LYS A 138 -5.63 15.08 -6.20
N ASN A 139 -5.40 15.29 -7.49
CA ASN A 139 -6.15 16.28 -8.26
C ASN A 139 -7.61 15.88 -8.48
N GLU A 140 -7.84 14.61 -8.81
CA GLU A 140 -9.18 14.11 -9.15
C GLU A 140 -10.03 13.82 -7.91
N PHE A 141 -9.42 13.25 -6.86
CA PHE A 141 -10.16 12.75 -5.71
C PHE A 141 -9.85 13.50 -4.40
N GLY A 142 -8.86 14.40 -4.41
CA GLY A 142 -8.44 15.15 -3.21
C GLY A 142 -7.84 14.27 -2.11
N ILE A 143 -7.30 13.10 -2.47
CA ILE A 143 -6.65 12.17 -1.55
C ILE A 143 -5.15 12.27 -1.74
N GLU A 144 -4.44 12.62 -0.67
CA GLU A 144 -2.99 12.67 -0.67
C GLU A 144 -2.41 11.30 -0.36
N ILE A 145 -1.52 10.85 -1.23
CA ILE A 145 -0.80 9.57 -1.12
C ILE A 145 0.67 9.86 -1.40
N GLU A 146 1.54 9.40 -0.51
CA GLU A 146 2.99 9.54 -0.64
C GLU A 146 3.70 8.20 -0.55
N LYS A 147 2.97 7.16 -0.11
CA LYS A 147 3.50 5.82 0.15
C LYS A 147 2.85 4.81 -0.80
N PHE A 148 3.66 3.89 -1.29
CA PHE A 148 3.12 2.80 -2.10
C PHE A 148 3.81 1.47 -1.78
N ILE A 149 3.11 0.40 -2.09
CA ILE A 149 3.61 -0.97 -2.17
C ILE A 149 3.17 -1.51 -3.51
N GLN A 150 4.13 -1.84 -4.35
CA GLN A 150 3.91 -2.45 -5.66
C GLN A 150 4.33 -3.90 -5.63
N VAL A 151 3.51 -4.75 -6.21
CA VAL A 151 3.79 -6.17 -6.40
C VAL A 151 3.42 -6.56 -7.83
N ASP A 152 4.26 -7.35 -8.48
CA ASP A 152 3.91 -8.02 -9.72
C ASP A 152 3.33 -9.42 -9.45
N PHE A 153 2.99 -10.15 -10.51
CA PHE A 153 2.39 -11.47 -10.34
C PHE A 153 3.34 -12.47 -9.66
N GLU A 154 4.63 -12.42 -9.98
CA GLU A 154 5.64 -13.31 -9.39
C GLU A 154 5.80 -13.00 -7.90
N GLY A 155 5.99 -11.73 -7.55
CA GLY A 155 6.10 -11.29 -6.16
C GLY A 155 4.85 -11.60 -5.33
N LEU A 156 3.64 -11.47 -5.90
CA LEU A 156 2.42 -11.84 -5.18
C LEU A 156 2.32 -13.36 -4.97
N MET A 157 2.75 -14.18 -5.93
CA MET A 157 2.87 -15.62 -5.76
C MET A 157 3.86 -15.97 -4.64
N ASP A 158 5.01 -15.28 -4.60
CA ASP A 158 6.04 -15.46 -3.57
C ASP A 158 5.52 -15.09 -2.18
N VAL A 159 4.84 -13.93 -2.05
CA VAL A 159 4.20 -13.53 -0.79
C VAL A 159 3.24 -14.59 -0.29
N ILE A 160 2.34 -15.09 -1.14
CA ILE A 160 1.35 -16.09 -0.75
C ILE A 160 2.01 -17.43 -0.42
N THR A 161 3.05 -17.83 -1.16
CA THR A 161 3.81 -19.06 -0.91
C THR A 161 4.53 -18.98 0.44
N ALA A 162 5.18 -17.86 0.76
CA ALA A 162 5.84 -17.62 2.04
C ALA A 162 4.86 -17.62 3.23
N LEU A 163 3.61 -17.21 3.01
CA LEU A 163 2.54 -17.28 4.01
C LEU A 163 1.94 -18.71 4.19
N GLY A 164 2.37 -19.68 3.37
CA GLY A 164 1.82 -21.03 3.37
C GLY A 164 0.42 -21.12 2.75
N GLY A 165 0.07 -20.19 1.87
CA GLY A 165 -1.24 -20.10 1.22
C GLY A 165 -2.21 -19.15 1.93
N VAL A 166 -3.32 -18.85 1.25
CA VAL A 166 -4.39 -17.96 1.74
C VAL A 166 -5.76 -18.59 1.55
N ASP A 167 -6.64 -18.43 2.54
CA ASP A 167 -7.98 -19.01 2.52
C ASP A 167 -8.95 -18.08 1.78
N VAL A 168 -9.55 -18.59 0.70
CA VAL A 168 -10.48 -17.86 -0.15
C VAL A 168 -11.74 -18.67 -0.39
N GLU A 169 -12.90 -18.07 -0.21
CA GLU A 169 -14.17 -18.68 -0.58
C GLU A 169 -14.38 -18.59 -2.10
N ILE A 170 -14.52 -19.73 -2.75
CA ILE A 170 -14.59 -19.89 -4.21
C ILE A 170 -15.90 -20.58 -4.59
N SER A 171 -16.62 -20.01 -5.54
CA SER A 171 -17.80 -20.66 -6.13
C SER A 171 -17.37 -21.76 -7.11
N LYS A 172 -18.26 -22.72 -7.37
CA LYS A 172 -18.03 -23.79 -8.36
C LYS A 172 -17.63 -23.24 -9.73
N LYS A 173 -18.30 -22.18 -10.20
CA LYS A 173 -18.01 -21.53 -11.49
C LYS A 173 -16.59 -20.91 -11.50
N GLU A 174 -16.18 -20.30 -10.41
CA GLU A 174 -14.83 -19.75 -10.27
C GLU A 174 -13.79 -20.86 -10.20
N MET A 175 -14.02 -21.95 -9.44
CA MET A 175 -13.14 -23.09 -9.37
C MET A 175 -12.87 -23.71 -10.75
N GLU A 176 -13.92 -23.93 -11.53
CA GLU A 176 -13.79 -24.45 -12.91
C GLU A 176 -12.97 -23.52 -13.82
N ALA A 177 -13.15 -22.19 -13.67
CA ALA A 177 -12.41 -21.20 -14.45
C ALA A 177 -10.94 -21.10 -14.01
N VAL A 178 -10.65 -21.12 -12.70
CA VAL A 178 -9.29 -21.11 -12.15
C VAL A 178 -8.52 -22.32 -12.65
N ASN A 179 -9.09 -23.51 -12.53
CA ASN A 179 -8.42 -24.76 -12.84
C ASN A 179 -8.00 -24.87 -14.32
N LYS A 180 -8.63 -24.11 -15.23
CA LYS A 180 -8.19 -24.00 -16.63
C LYS A 180 -6.85 -23.24 -16.77
N SER A 181 -6.58 -22.27 -15.91
CA SER A 181 -5.38 -21.42 -16.00
C SER A 181 -4.26 -21.83 -15.03
N VAL A 182 -4.56 -22.63 -14.01
CA VAL A 182 -3.58 -23.12 -13.02
C VAL A 182 -2.35 -23.76 -13.68
N PRO A 183 -2.45 -24.68 -14.67
CA PRO A 183 -1.28 -25.31 -15.25
C PRO A 183 -0.31 -24.29 -15.86
N SER A 184 -0.81 -23.35 -16.68
CA SER A 184 0.03 -22.35 -17.34
C SER A 184 0.63 -21.35 -16.36
N THR A 185 -0.10 -21.00 -15.28
CA THR A 185 0.43 -20.13 -14.22
C THR A 185 1.51 -20.85 -13.42
N TYR A 186 1.33 -22.13 -13.11
CA TYR A 186 2.32 -22.95 -12.42
C TYR A 186 3.61 -23.10 -13.24
N GLU A 187 3.52 -23.36 -14.54
CA GLU A 187 4.68 -23.46 -15.45
C GLU A 187 5.47 -22.15 -15.52
N SER A 188 4.78 -21.00 -15.52
CA SER A 188 5.42 -19.68 -15.58
C SER A 188 5.99 -19.20 -14.24
N TYR A 189 5.73 -19.89 -13.14
CA TYR A 189 6.17 -19.51 -11.80
C TYR A 189 7.47 -20.23 -11.44
N ASP A 190 8.58 -19.48 -11.38
CA ASP A 190 9.91 -20.00 -11.08
C ASP A 190 10.27 -19.78 -9.59
N ASN A 191 9.69 -20.64 -8.73
CA ASN A 191 9.98 -20.64 -7.29
C ASN A 191 10.14 -22.08 -6.81
N PRO A 192 11.27 -22.46 -6.17
CA PRO A 192 11.52 -23.83 -5.70
C PRO A 192 10.52 -24.29 -4.64
N ASP A 193 9.93 -23.35 -3.89
CA ASP A 193 8.99 -23.63 -2.80
C ASP A 193 7.53 -23.68 -3.26
N LYS A 194 7.27 -23.61 -4.58
CA LYS A 194 5.90 -23.65 -5.13
C LYS A 194 5.18 -25.00 -4.94
N GLY A 195 5.92 -26.04 -4.56
CA GLY A 195 5.41 -27.41 -4.38
C GLY A 195 4.97 -28.06 -5.71
N GLU A 196 4.29 -29.19 -5.61
CA GLU A 196 3.70 -29.88 -6.76
C GLU A 196 2.49 -29.12 -7.32
N MET A 197 2.28 -29.19 -8.62
CA MET A 197 1.09 -28.64 -9.27
C MET A 197 -0.17 -29.35 -8.81
N LYS A 198 -1.11 -28.60 -8.23
CA LYS A 198 -2.41 -29.09 -7.79
C LYS A 198 -3.53 -28.21 -8.32
N LEU A 199 -4.59 -28.82 -8.78
CA LEU A 199 -5.84 -28.12 -9.07
C LEU A 199 -6.61 -27.88 -7.76
N ILE A 200 -7.52 -26.92 -7.77
CA ILE A 200 -8.42 -26.65 -6.66
C ILE A 200 -9.44 -27.80 -6.63
N PRO A 201 -9.58 -28.53 -5.50
CA PRO A 201 -10.35 -29.78 -5.46
C PRO A 201 -11.87 -29.59 -5.42
N GLY A 202 -12.35 -28.41 -5.00
CA GLY A 202 -13.78 -28.13 -4.82
C GLY A 202 -14.10 -26.66 -4.68
N ASP A 203 -15.36 -26.35 -4.49
CA ASP A 203 -15.85 -25.01 -4.12
C ASP A 203 -15.86 -24.82 -2.60
N GLY A 204 -16.34 -23.67 -2.13
CA GLY A 204 -16.29 -23.27 -0.73
C GLY A 204 -14.95 -22.64 -0.35
N VAL A 205 -14.61 -22.71 0.94
CA VAL A 205 -13.33 -22.14 1.43
C VAL A 205 -12.18 -23.08 1.05
N GLN A 206 -11.24 -22.54 0.27
CA GLN A 206 -10.06 -23.26 -0.22
C GLN A 206 -8.79 -22.49 0.15
N THR A 207 -7.76 -23.21 0.65
CA THR A 207 -6.44 -22.64 0.85
C THR A 207 -5.69 -22.60 -0.50
N LEU A 208 -5.57 -21.42 -1.09
CA LEU A 208 -4.92 -21.21 -2.37
C LEU A 208 -3.42 -21.05 -2.21
N THR A 209 -2.65 -21.77 -3.00
CA THR A 209 -1.21 -21.53 -3.22
C THR A 209 -1.01 -20.24 -4.03
N GLY A 210 0.24 -19.73 -4.11
CA GLY A 210 0.55 -18.52 -4.87
C GLY A 210 0.04 -18.56 -6.31
N TYR A 211 0.34 -19.63 -7.06
CA TYR A 211 -0.08 -19.77 -8.46
C TYR A 211 -1.61 -19.95 -8.62
N GLN A 212 -2.29 -20.59 -7.67
CA GLN A 212 -3.75 -20.70 -7.67
C GLN A 212 -4.42 -19.35 -7.39
N ALA A 213 -3.90 -18.57 -6.45
CA ALA A 213 -4.43 -17.25 -6.11
C ALA A 213 -4.26 -16.25 -7.28
N ILE A 214 -3.12 -16.28 -7.99
CA ILE A 214 -2.94 -15.46 -9.19
C ILE A 214 -3.89 -15.91 -10.31
N SER A 215 -4.04 -17.22 -10.51
CA SER A 215 -5.02 -17.75 -11.48
C SER A 215 -6.43 -17.26 -11.15
N TYR A 216 -6.82 -17.24 -9.86
CA TYR A 216 -8.10 -16.72 -9.39
C TYR A 216 -8.27 -15.21 -9.67
N CYS A 217 -7.25 -14.40 -9.38
CA CYS A 217 -7.27 -12.95 -9.65
C CYS A 217 -7.38 -12.62 -11.14
N ARG A 218 -6.97 -13.54 -12.03
CA ARG A 218 -6.90 -13.33 -13.49
C ARG A 218 -8.09 -13.85 -14.27
N ILE A 219 -9.10 -14.48 -13.63
CA ILE A 219 -10.32 -14.94 -14.31
C ILE A 219 -10.96 -13.77 -15.08
N ARG A 220 -11.26 -14.00 -16.36
CA ARG A 220 -11.89 -13.01 -17.26
C ARG A 220 -13.13 -13.52 -17.98
N ASP A 221 -13.28 -14.84 -18.12
CA ASP A 221 -14.21 -15.46 -19.06
C ASP A 221 -15.60 -15.75 -18.47
N ILE A 222 -15.80 -15.54 -17.17
CA ILE A 222 -17.03 -15.90 -16.49
C ILE A 222 -17.90 -14.70 -16.11
N ASP A 223 -17.31 -13.48 -16.08
CA ASP A 223 -17.98 -12.27 -15.61
C ASP A 223 -17.23 -10.97 -16.03
N SER A 224 -17.68 -9.82 -15.52
CA SER A 224 -17.13 -8.51 -15.85
C SER A 224 -15.85 -8.14 -15.04
N ALA A 225 -15.23 -7.02 -15.44
CA ALA A 225 -14.05 -6.46 -14.76
C ALA A 225 -14.31 -6.17 -13.27
N ILE A 226 -15.53 -5.81 -12.88
CA ILE A 226 -15.92 -5.54 -11.49
C ILE A 226 -15.72 -6.78 -10.61
N TYR A 227 -16.15 -7.95 -11.09
CA TYR A 227 -15.98 -9.21 -10.36
C TYR A 227 -14.52 -9.63 -10.27
N ARG A 228 -13.71 -9.28 -11.29
CA ARG A 228 -12.25 -9.47 -11.22
C ARG A 228 -11.64 -8.61 -10.10
N ASP A 229 -12.01 -7.33 -10.01
CA ASP A 229 -11.53 -6.44 -8.96
C ASP A 229 -12.01 -6.92 -7.57
N ALA A 230 -13.22 -7.46 -7.48
CA ALA A 230 -13.70 -8.10 -6.25
C ALA A 230 -12.88 -9.34 -5.87
N ARG A 231 -12.47 -10.20 -6.82
CA ARG A 231 -11.58 -11.34 -6.57
C ARG A 231 -10.20 -10.90 -6.08
N GLN A 232 -9.65 -9.85 -6.65
CA GLN A 232 -8.38 -9.27 -6.18
C GLN A 232 -8.50 -8.77 -4.74
N ARG A 233 -9.60 -8.07 -4.39
CA ARG A 233 -9.87 -7.68 -3.00
C ARG A 233 -9.96 -8.89 -2.06
N LYS A 234 -10.67 -9.96 -2.46
CA LYS A 234 -10.75 -11.19 -1.65
C LYS A 234 -9.38 -11.77 -1.33
N VAL A 235 -8.46 -11.81 -2.30
CA VAL A 235 -7.08 -12.30 -2.08
C VAL A 235 -6.31 -11.37 -1.13
N ILE A 236 -6.38 -10.06 -1.31
CA ILE A 236 -5.74 -9.09 -0.40
C ILE A 236 -6.31 -9.22 1.03
N MET A 237 -7.64 -9.39 1.16
CA MET A 237 -8.28 -9.61 2.46
C MET A 237 -7.84 -10.93 3.10
N ALA A 238 -7.66 -11.99 2.31
CA ALA A 238 -7.16 -13.28 2.79
C ALA A 238 -5.71 -13.18 3.27
N ILE A 239 -4.85 -12.43 2.56
CA ILE A 239 -3.49 -12.09 3.01
C ILE A 239 -3.54 -11.35 4.34
N ALA A 240 -4.36 -10.29 4.46
CA ALA A 240 -4.51 -9.52 5.69
C ALA A 240 -5.03 -10.37 6.86
N SER A 241 -5.97 -11.29 6.61
CA SER A 241 -6.47 -12.25 7.59
C SER A 241 -5.37 -13.19 8.07
N LYS A 242 -4.51 -13.66 7.15
CA LYS A 242 -3.36 -14.50 7.50
C LYS A 242 -2.38 -13.75 8.40
N PHE A 243 -2.05 -12.49 8.07
CA PHE A 243 -1.23 -11.63 8.94
C PHE A 243 -1.85 -11.46 10.32
N LYS A 244 -3.15 -11.16 10.41
CA LYS A 244 -3.86 -11.02 11.70
C LYS A 244 -3.77 -12.28 12.58
N SER A 245 -3.73 -13.46 11.98
CA SER A 245 -3.64 -14.74 12.70
C SER A 245 -2.22 -15.08 13.17
N MET A 246 -1.19 -14.41 12.69
CA MET A 246 0.20 -14.65 13.04
C MET A 246 0.59 -13.89 14.31
N PRO A 247 1.50 -14.44 15.15
CA PRO A 247 2.02 -13.71 16.29
C PRO A 247 2.86 -12.52 15.84
N VAL A 248 2.69 -11.37 16.50
CA VAL A 248 3.44 -10.13 16.16
C VAL A 248 4.96 -10.33 16.22
N SER A 249 5.43 -11.28 17.05
CA SER A 249 6.85 -11.63 17.14
C SER A 249 7.44 -12.16 15.83
N SER A 250 6.61 -12.70 14.92
CA SER A 250 7.06 -13.19 13.61
C SER A 250 7.12 -12.11 12.53
N TYR A 251 6.63 -10.89 12.80
CA TYR A 251 6.52 -9.84 11.78
C TYR A 251 7.88 -9.32 11.30
N ASP A 252 8.89 -9.27 12.16
CA ASP A 252 10.24 -8.82 11.79
C ASP A 252 10.85 -9.75 10.73
N ASP A 253 10.74 -11.06 10.93
CA ASP A 253 11.30 -12.04 9.99
C ASP A 253 10.44 -12.14 8.72
N LEU A 254 9.12 -12.06 8.86
CA LEU A 254 8.21 -12.07 7.73
C LEU A 254 8.43 -10.87 6.81
N ILE A 255 8.56 -9.65 7.35
CA ILE A 255 8.83 -8.44 6.55
C ILE A 255 10.16 -8.54 5.84
N LYS A 256 11.22 -9.06 6.50
CA LYS A 256 12.52 -9.29 5.84
C LYS A 256 12.39 -10.28 4.67
N THR A 257 11.63 -11.35 4.86
CA THR A 257 11.38 -12.38 3.83
C THR A 257 10.58 -11.82 2.66
N LEU A 258 9.57 -10.99 2.93
CA LEU A 258 8.67 -10.45 1.91
C LEU A 258 9.18 -9.18 1.23
N SER A 259 10.14 -8.45 1.84
CA SER A 259 10.68 -7.22 1.26
C SER A 259 11.24 -7.38 -0.16
N PRO A 260 11.91 -8.48 -0.54
CA PRO A 260 12.38 -8.68 -1.92
C PRO A 260 11.26 -8.90 -2.94
N CYS A 261 10.07 -9.31 -2.49
CA CYS A 261 8.92 -9.62 -3.35
C CYS A 261 8.13 -8.37 -3.75
N VAL A 262 8.46 -7.19 -3.19
CA VAL A 262 7.71 -5.96 -3.39
C VAL A 262 8.64 -4.79 -3.69
N THR A 263 8.13 -3.80 -4.44
CA THR A 263 8.78 -2.50 -4.61
C THR A 263 8.02 -1.46 -3.78
N THR A 264 8.73 -0.69 -2.96
CA THR A 264 8.11 0.31 -2.10
C THR A 264 9.07 1.48 -1.81
N ASN A 265 8.52 2.65 -1.51
CA ASN A 265 9.26 3.78 -0.97
C ASN A 265 9.20 3.85 0.57
N ILE A 266 8.62 2.84 1.22
CA ILE A 266 8.51 2.74 2.69
C ILE A 266 9.74 2.00 3.22
N GLY A 267 10.44 2.62 4.18
CA GLY A 267 11.58 1.96 4.84
C GLY A 267 11.14 0.75 5.69
N THR A 268 12.01 -0.26 5.80
CA THR A 268 11.70 -1.53 6.51
C THR A 268 11.22 -1.30 7.95
N ILE A 269 11.84 -0.38 8.70
CA ILE A 269 11.44 -0.06 10.09
C ILE A 269 10.05 0.59 10.12
N GLU A 270 9.77 1.48 9.17
CA GLU A 270 8.48 2.14 9.06
C GLU A 270 7.39 1.13 8.70
N LEU A 271 7.66 0.24 7.73
CA LEU A 271 6.75 -0.84 7.34
C LEU A 271 6.41 -1.75 8.52
N LEU A 272 7.42 -2.12 9.33
CA LEU A 272 7.23 -2.91 10.54
C LEU A 272 6.36 -2.19 11.57
N ASN A 273 6.59 -0.90 11.80
CA ASN A 273 5.79 -0.11 12.72
C ASN A 273 4.34 0.02 12.23
N MET A 274 4.13 0.22 10.93
CA MET A 274 2.81 0.23 10.32
C MET A 274 2.09 -1.12 10.46
N ALA A 275 2.80 -2.23 10.25
CA ALA A 275 2.25 -3.58 10.42
C ALA A 275 1.83 -3.85 11.87
N LYS A 276 2.66 -3.49 12.85
CA LYS A 276 2.35 -3.62 14.28
C LYS A 276 1.15 -2.74 14.69
N ASN A 277 1.11 -1.49 14.23
CA ASN A 277 -0.02 -0.60 14.46
C ASN A 277 -1.31 -1.14 13.84
N SER A 278 -1.24 -1.61 12.60
CA SER A 278 -2.39 -2.23 11.93
C SER A 278 -2.89 -3.46 12.67
N TYR A 279 -1.98 -4.29 13.21
CA TYR A 279 -2.36 -5.42 14.05
C TYR A 279 -3.12 -4.97 15.30
N GLU A 280 -2.64 -3.94 16.01
CA GLU A 280 -3.32 -3.41 17.21
C GLU A 280 -4.72 -2.88 16.89
N ILE A 281 -4.89 -2.17 15.77
CA ILE A 281 -6.19 -1.71 15.30
C ILE A 281 -7.11 -2.91 15.01
N LEU A 282 -6.62 -3.92 14.30
CA LEU A 282 -7.40 -5.11 13.95
C LEU A 282 -7.78 -5.98 15.15
N GLN A 283 -7.04 -5.90 16.27
CA GLN A 283 -7.42 -6.59 17.51
C GLN A 283 -8.56 -5.86 18.25
N LYS A 284 -8.69 -4.54 18.06
CA LYS A 284 -9.73 -3.72 18.69
C LYS A 284 -11.01 -3.61 17.86
N GLY A 285 -10.90 -3.75 16.55
CA GLY A 285 -12.01 -3.58 15.60
C GLY A 285 -12.47 -4.88 14.96
N ASP A 286 -13.67 -4.87 14.37
CA ASP A 286 -14.32 -6.09 13.88
C ASP A 286 -13.79 -6.59 12.53
N SER A 287 -13.43 -5.69 11.61
CA SER A 287 -12.99 -6.08 10.26
C SER A 287 -12.36 -4.93 9.47
N ILE A 288 -11.65 -5.26 8.41
CA ILE A 288 -11.21 -4.29 7.41
C ILE A 288 -12.43 -3.82 6.61
N LYS A 289 -12.71 -2.52 6.65
CA LYS A 289 -13.79 -1.91 5.87
C LYS A 289 -13.41 -1.88 4.38
N GLN A 290 -14.38 -2.13 3.50
CA GLN A 290 -14.12 -2.21 2.07
C GLN A 290 -14.92 -1.16 1.32
N GLY A 291 -14.24 -0.48 0.36
CA GLY A 291 -14.83 0.49 -0.54
C GLY A 291 -14.41 0.26 -1.99
N GLU A 292 -15.13 0.86 -2.91
CA GLU A 292 -14.83 0.85 -4.35
C GLU A 292 -15.19 2.20 -4.97
N PHE A 293 -14.28 2.74 -5.77
CA PHE A 293 -14.51 3.96 -6.52
C PHE A 293 -14.08 3.80 -8.01
N PRO A 294 -14.88 4.30 -8.97
CA PRO A 294 -16.14 5.03 -8.77
C PRO A 294 -17.25 4.14 -8.18
N ILE A 295 -18.29 4.79 -7.64
CA ILE A 295 -19.49 4.09 -7.20
C ILE A 295 -20.13 3.48 -8.43
N ILE A 296 -20.11 2.14 -8.52
CA ILE A 296 -20.59 1.41 -9.69
C ILE A 296 -22.07 1.05 -9.48
N ASP A 297 -22.93 1.95 -9.92
CA ASP A 297 -24.36 1.77 -10.00
C ASP A 297 -24.90 2.41 -11.30
N GLU A 298 -26.21 2.36 -11.52
CA GLU A 298 -26.84 2.93 -12.71
C GLU A 298 -26.92 4.46 -12.69
N VAL A 299 -26.68 5.08 -11.55
CA VAL A 299 -26.89 6.50 -11.28
C VAL A 299 -25.57 7.27 -11.27
N HIS A 300 -24.60 6.84 -10.42
CA HIS A 300 -23.38 7.61 -10.13
C HIS A 300 -22.22 7.28 -11.06
N SER A 301 -22.34 6.27 -11.90
CA SER A 301 -21.33 5.98 -12.92
C SER A 301 -21.92 5.42 -14.20
N LYS A 302 -21.17 5.58 -15.30
CA LYS A 302 -21.53 5.04 -16.61
C LYS A 302 -20.33 4.37 -17.27
N GLY A 303 -20.37 3.05 -17.38
CA GLY A 303 -19.41 2.25 -18.13
C GLY A 303 -19.71 2.26 -19.63
N GLY A 304 -18.67 2.35 -20.46
CA GLY A 304 -18.86 2.28 -21.91
C GLY A 304 -17.70 2.84 -22.73
N LYS A 305 -17.77 2.67 -24.05
CA LYS A 305 -16.83 3.31 -24.98
C LYS A 305 -17.07 4.81 -25.00
N TYR A 306 -16.01 5.60 -24.80
CA TYR A 306 -16.11 7.04 -24.75
C TYR A 306 -14.94 7.70 -25.47
N LYS A 307 -15.27 8.49 -26.51
CA LYS A 307 -14.30 9.22 -27.34
C LYS A 307 -13.12 8.29 -27.75
N LYS A 308 -11.89 8.83 -27.72
CA LYS A 308 -10.66 8.09 -28.05
C LYS A 308 -10.12 7.21 -26.89
N ALA A 309 -10.68 7.33 -25.68
CA ALA A 309 -10.21 6.57 -24.51
C ALA A 309 -10.62 5.08 -24.54
N GLY A 310 -11.50 4.68 -25.47
CA GLY A 310 -12.04 3.34 -25.52
C GLY A 310 -13.07 3.12 -24.40
N TRP A 311 -13.09 1.91 -23.82
CA TRP A 311 -14.01 1.60 -22.72
C TRP A 311 -13.51 2.22 -21.41
N VAL A 312 -14.34 3.03 -20.73
CA VAL A 312 -14.02 3.73 -19.48
C VAL A 312 -15.23 3.73 -18.54
N TRP A 313 -14.95 3.95 -17.25
CA TRP A 313 -15.92 4.38 -16.26
C TRP A 313 -15.91 5.92 -16.15
N ARG A 314 -16.98 6.57 -16.60
CA ARG A 314 -17.26 7.95 -16.23
C ARG A 314 -18.01 7.95 -14.92
N TYR A 315 -17.68 8.87 -14.03
CA TYR A 315 -18.26 8.91 -12.71
C TYR A 315 -18.85 10.29 -12.40
N ASP A 316 -19.76 10.33 -11.47
CA ASP A 316 -20.29 11.57 -10.91
C ASP A 316 -19.20 12.26 -10.08
N THR A 317 -18.76 13.44 -10.51
CA THR A 317 -17.68 14.19 -9.85
C THR A 317 -18.02 14.58 -8.43
N ASN A 318 -19.30 14.74 -8.08
CA ASN A 318 -19.75 15.03 -6.74
C ASN A 318 -19.67 13.79 -5.83
N SER A 319 -19.73 12.56 -6.38
CA SER A 319 -19.59 11.32 -5.62
C SER A 319 -18.22 11.11 -4.98
N VAL A 320 -17.23 11.93 -5.32
CA VAL A 320 -15.93 11.98 -4.63
C VAL A 320 -16.09 12.26 -3.13
N VAL A 321 -17.18 12.94 -2.73
CA VAL A 321 -17.49 13.14 -1.29
C VAL A 321 -17.66 11.81 -0.56
N VAL A 322 -18.28 10.80 -1.19
CA VAL A 322 -18.47 9.45 -0.61
C VAL A 322 -17.13 8.80 -0.34
N LEU A 323 -16.21 8.86 -1.32
CA LEU A 323 -14.87 8.34 -1.19
C LEU A 323 -14.10 9.03 -0.05
N LYS A 324 -14.15 10.36 0.02
CA LYS A 324 -13.47 11.15 1.06
C LYS A 324 -14.04 10.87 2.45
N GLN A 325 -15.35 10.82 2.60
CA GLN A 325 -16.00 10.50 3.86
C GLN A 325 -15.68 9.07 4.33
N PHE A 326 -15.55 8.11 3.41
CA PHE A 326 -15.12 6.78 3.76
C PHE A 326 -13.68 6.77 4.27
N ILE A 327 -12.76 7.45 3.59
CA ILE A 327 -11.33 7.47 3.96
C ILE A 327 -11.09 8.28 5.23
N PHE A 328 -11.67 9.48 5.36
CA PHE A 328 -11.31 10.45 6.38
C PHE A 328 -12.28 10.51 7.56
N ASP A 329 -13.57 10.28 7.32
CA ASP A 329 -14.63 10.45 8.34
C ASP A 329 -15.22 9.10 8.79
N ASP A 330 -14.67 7.98 8.31
CA ASP A 330 -15.08 6.61 8.64
C ASP A 330 -16.55 6.28 8.30
N VAL A 331 -17.15 7.02 7.36
CA VAL A 331 -18.53 6.79 6.89
C VAL A 331 -18.56 5.65 5.90
N ASP A 332 -19.36 4.63 6.15
CA ASP A 332 -19.53 3.49 5.22
C ASP A 332 -20.06 3.96 3.86
N MET A 333 -19.42 3.51 2.76
CA MET A 333 -19.78 3.93 1.42
C MET A 333 -21.22 3.55 1.04
N LYS A 334 -21.68 2.35 1.44
CA LYS A 334 -23.00 1.84 1.06
C LYS A 334 -24.14 2.59 1.75
N ASN A 335 -23.86 3.11 2.95
CA ASN A 335 -24.84 3.83 3.77
C ASN A 335 -24.67 5.36 3.66
N ASN A 336 -23.88 5.84 2.70
CA ASN A 336 -23.63 7.27 2.54
C ASN A 336 -24.89 7.98 2.04
N LYS A 337 -25.23 9.07 2.71
CA LYS A 337 -26.45 9.86 2.40
C LYS A 337 -26.44 10.42 0.99
N TYR A 338 -25.25 10.73 0.45
CA TYR A 338 -25.11 11.24 -0.91
C TYR A 338 -25.67 10.29 -1.97
N LEU A 339 -25.63 8.97 -1.75
CA LEU A 339 -26.16 7.99 -2.70
C LEU A 339 -27.67 8.11 -2.93
N ASN A 340 -28.38 8.82 -2.07
CA ASN A 340 -29.81 9.11 -2.22
C ASN A 340 -30.09 10.45 -2.93
N GLU A 341 -29.05 11.25 -3.24
CA GLU A 341 -29.17 12.56 -3.87
C GLU A 341 -29.01 12.43 -5.40
N THR A 342 -30.09 12.06 -6.10
CA THR A 342 -30.04 11.83 -7.56
C THR A 342 -30.11 13.10 -8.40
N ASP A 343 -30.53 14.24 -7.82
CA ASP A 343 -30.77 15.49 -8.57
C ASP A 343 -29.50 16.28 -8.90
N LYS A 344 -28.33 15.87 -8.35
CA LYS A 344 -27.06 16.59 -8.47
C LYS A 344 -25.99 15.87 -9.27
N ILE A 345 -26.37 14.82 -10.01
CA ILE A 345 -25.43 13.98 -10.75
C ILE A 345 -24.71 14.76 -11.85
N LYS A 346 -23.39 14.75 -11.83
CA LYS A 346 -22.53 15.38 -12.84
C LYS A 346 -21.46 14.41 -13.31
N LEU A 347 -21.74 13.67 -14.37
CA LEU A 347 -20.75 12.79 -14.97
C LEU A 347 -19.59 13.58 -15.58
N ASN A 348 -18.36 13.13 -15.29
CA ASN A 348 -17.15 13.68 -15.86
C ASN A 348 -16.98 13.38 -17.36
N GLY A 349 -16.28 14.24 -18.10
CA GLY A 349 -15.90 14.06 -19.50
C GLY A 349 -16.74 14.77 -20.56
#